data_77eeb56801ae6a95b04421ee29ab3cf6
#
_entry.id   77eeb56801ae6a95b04421ee29ab3cf6
#
_cell.length_a   1.000
_cell.length_b   1.000
_cell.length_c   1.000
_cell.angle_alpha   90.00
_cell.angle_beta   90.00
_cell.angle_gamma   90.00
#
_symmetry.space_group_name_H-M   'P 1'
#
loop_
_entity.id
_entity.type
_entity.pdbx_description
1 polymer ?
#
loop_
_entity_poly.entity_id
_entity_poly.type
_entity_poly.pdbx_seq_one_letter_code
_entity_poly.pdbx_strand_id
1 'polypeptide(L)'
;MKKPQFIVVLLAIALFSTLYFFAPRYKQADLAAASQTAESQDVTSKSVLEGAKMNLAAEQKLTLLSIENQLNTSKTSIDSVKIYKALSRFWADSAQKLGPYLYYTYSAALLESSEKSLTFAAQQLVDNLTDPEAPPAFLKWMAGNAKVLLDKALVINPNNDSAKINLGACYLFGNISDNPMQGILKIKEVVDKNPHNIYGQMVLALGGKKSGQNEKAIERFLLILQDEPTNIEALVHLAECYELTNQKPLALERYQQVKQSNKIKSKAFNDAIDKRIQQLKK
;
A
#
# COMPACT_ATOMS: atom_id res chain seq x y z
N MET A 1 21.70 21.87 8.56
CA MET A 1 21.31 20.80 7.63
C MET A 1 20.02 21.24 6.93
N LYS A 2 19.93 21.09 5.60
CA LYS A 2 18.84 21.65 4.79
C LYS A 2 17.57 20.78 4.95
N LYS A 3 16.41 21.42 5.10
CA LYS A 3 15.06 20.82 5.27
C LYS A 3 14.72 19.58 4.40
N PRO A 4 15.21 19.42 3.16
CA PRO A 4 14.87 18.27 2.31
C PRO A 4 15.51 16.95 2.75
N GLN A 5 16.63 16.95 3.45
CA GLN A 5 17.26 15.71 3.94
C GLN A 5 16.50 15.06 5.11
N PHE A 6 15.65 15.80 5.79
CA PHE A 6 14.80 15.31 6.89
C PHE A 6 13.61 14.49 6.38
N ILE A 7 13.05 14.87 5.25
CA ILE A 7 11.88 14.22 4.65
C ILE A 7 12.23 12.82 4.14
N VAL A 8 13.40 12.66 3.52
CA VAL A 8 13.85 11.37 2.95
C VAL A 8 14.05 10.28 4.00
N VAL A 9 14.52 10.64 5.19
CA VAL A 9 14.73 9.66 6.28
C VAL A 9 13.41 9.22 6.92
N LEU A 10 12.43 10.09 7.01
CA LEU A 10 11.10 9.77 7.55
C LEU A 10 10.32 8.83 6.62
N LEU A 11 10.44 9.05 5.33
CA LEU A 11 9.79 8.23 4.31
C LEU A 11 10.35 6.79 4.27
N ALA A 12 11.64 6.60 4.50
CA ALA A 12 12.27 5.27 4.57
C ALA A 12 11.74 4.41 5.73
N ILE A 13 11.31 5.03 6.82
CA ILE A 13 10.78 4.30 8.00
C ILE A 13 9.36 3.80 7.74
N ALA A 14 8.52 4.62 7.12
CA ALA A 14 7.14 4.24 6.76
C ALA A 14 7.11 3.05 5.78
N LEU A 15 8.03 3.04 4.82
CA LEU A 15 8.15 1.99 3.81
C LEU A 15 8.52 0.62 4.42
N PHE A 16 9.41 0.63 5.41
CA PHE A 16 9.88 -0.63 6.00
C PHE A 16 8.84 -1.32 6.87
N SER A 17 7.95 -0.57 7.52
CA SER A 17 6.95 -1.16 8.40
C SER A 17 5.86 -1.93 7.65
N THR A 18 5.38 -1.42 6.53
CA THR A 18 4.34 -2.08 5.72
C THR A 18 4.89 -3.20 4.86
N LEU A 19 6.06 -3.02 4.20
CA LEU A 19 6.69 -4.05 3.36
C LEU A 19 7.23 -5.24 4.16
N TYR A 20 7.61 -5.04 5.43
CA TYR A 20 8.19 -6.13 6.22
C TYR A 20 7.15 -7.12 6.73
N PHE A 21 5.91 -6.71 6.96
CA PHE A 21 4.90 -7.55 7.61
C PHE A 21 4.01 -8.34 6.65
N PHE A 22 3.80 -7.88 5.40
CA PHE A 22 2.73 -8.44 4.56
C PHE A 22 3.05 -8.60 3.08
N ALA A 23 4.19 -8.12 2.55
CA ALA A 23 4.46 -8.21 1.12
C ALA A 23 5.58 -9.21 0.79
N PRO A 24 5.47 -9.94 -0.33
CA PRO A 24 6.62 -10.58 -0.95
C PRO A 24 7.67 -9.51 -1.24
N ARG A 25 8.95 -9.82 -0.98
CA ARG A 25 10.07 -8.86 -1.07
C ARG A 25 10.35 -8.49 -2.53
N TYR A 26 9.68 -7.46 -3.02
CA TYR A 26 9.98 -6.89 -4.33
C TYR A 26 11.25 -6.01 -4.26
N LYS A 27 12.16 -6.14 -5.23
CA LYS A 27 13.36 -5.29 -5.29
C LYS A 27 13.02 -3.93 -5.90
N GLN A 28 13.45 -2.85 -5.27
CA GLN A 28 13.26 -1.45 -5.68
C GLN A 28 13.65 -1.10 -7.13
N ALA A 29 14.56 -1.88 -7.73
CA ALA A 29 15.00 -1.67 -9.10
C ALA A 29 13.88 -1.71 -10.16
N ASP A 30 12.72 -2.27 -9.80
CA ASP A 30 11.63 -2.48 -10.73
C ASP A 30 10.67 -1.30 -10.86
N LEU A 31 10.60 -0.47 -9.82
CA LEU A 31 9.83 0.79 -9.85
C LEU A 31 10.56 1.86 -10.68
N ALA A 32 11.90 1.86 -10.64
CA ALA A 32 12.72 2.79 -11.42
C ALA A 32 12.61 2.56 -12.93
N ALA A 33 12.43 1.32 -13.39
CA ALA A 33 12.24 1.02 -14.81
C ALA A 33 10.87 1.54 -15.33
N ALA A 34 9.86 1.59 -14.47
CA ALA A 34 8.57 2.21 -14.80
C ALA A 34 8.63 3.75 -14.77
N SER A 35 9.55 4.34 -13.99
CA SER A 35 9.67 5.81 -13.85
C SER A 35 10.45 6.49 -14.97
N GLN A 36 11.37 5.80 -15.65
CA GLN A 36 12.19 6.41 -16.73
C GLN A 36 11.40 6.70 -18.02
N THR A 37 10.18 6.12 -18.15
CA THR A 37 9.27 6.39 -19.28
C THR A 37 8.11 7.33 -18.93
N ALA A 38 8.06 7.87 -17.70
CA ALA A 38 6.82 8.40 -17.10
C ALA A 38 6.77 9.91 -16.86
N GLU A 39 7.62 10.74 -17.49
CA GLU A 39 7.47 12.20 -17.33
C GLU A 39 6.25 12.78 -18.02
N SER A 40 5.47 12.00 -18.81
CA SER A 40 4.20 12.49 -19.41
C SER A 40 3.20 11.43 -19.89
N GLN A 41 3.36 10.14 -19.59
CA GLN A 41 2.41 9.12 -20.08
C GLN A 41 1.63 8.46 -18.94
N ASP A 42 0.30 8.33 -19.10
CA ASP A 42 -0.52 7.52 -18.20
C ASP A 42 0.00 6.07 -18.17
N VAL A 43 0.26 5.56 -16.97
CA VAL A 43 0.64 4.16 -16.77
C VAL A 43 -0.54 3.28 -17.16
N THR A 44 -0.33 2.40 -18.13
CA THR A 44 -1.32 1.41 -18.57
C THR A 44 -0.91 0.01 -18.12
N SER A 45 -1.88 -0.90 -18.03
CA SER A 45 -1.57 -2.31 -17.73
C SER A 45 -0.61 -2.92 -18.78
N LYS A 46 -0.68 -2.47 -20.03
CA LYS A 46 0.24 -2.89 -21.08
C LYS A 46 1.67 -2.45 -20.80
N SER A 47 1.88 -1.16 -20.44
CA SER A 47 3.23 -0.65 -20.14
C SER A 47 3.84 -1.31 -18.91
N VAL A 48 3.02 -1.62 -17.89
CA VAL A 48 3.44 -2.36 -16.68
C VAL A 48 3.95 -3.76 -17.04
N LEU A 49 3.23 -4.47 -17.91
CA LEU A 49 3.62 -5.82 -18.31
C LEU A 49 4.85 -5.83 -19.22
N GLU A 50 4.88 -4.97 -20.24
CA GLU A 50 5.99 -4.91 -21.20
C GLU A 50 7.30 -4.52 -20.52
N GLY A 51 7.29 -3.49 -19.66
CA GLY A 51 8.47 -3.08 -18.91
C GLY A 51 9.02 -4.20 -18.02
N ALA A 52 8.14 -4.96 -17.38
CA ALA A 52 8.56 -6.07 -16.52
C ALA A 52 9.15 -7.26 -17.30
N LYS A 53 8.63 -7.54 -18.52
CA LYS A 53 9.10 -8.65 -19.37
C LYS A 53 10.54 -8.46 -19.87
N MET A 54 10.99 -7.22 -20.06
CA MET A 54 12.33 -6.93 -20.57
C MET A 54 13.43 -7.51 -19.68
N ASN A 55 13.24 -7.49 -18.36
CA ASN A 55 14.26 -7.85 -17.39
C ASN A 55 14.14 -9.29 -16.84
N LEU A 56 13.36 -10.15 -17.51
CA LEU A 56 13.25 -11.56 -17.12
C LEU A 56 14.46 -12.38 -17.60
N ALA A 57 14.91 -13.32 -16.76
CA ALA A 57 15.86 -14.35 -17.17
C ALA A 57 15.28 -15.27 -18.26
N ALA A 58 16.13 -15.94 -19.03
CA ALA A 58 15.71 -16.80 -20.14
C ALA A 58 14.72 -17.90 -19.67
N GLU A 59 15.00 -18.55 -18.55
CA GLU A 59 14.13 -19.58 -17.97
C GLU A 59 12.75 -19.01 -17.56
N GLN A 60 12.74 -17.82 -16.96
CA GLN A 60 11.52 -17.12 -16.58
C GLN A 60 10.67 -16.74 -17.82
N LYS A 61 11.32 -16.33 -18.93
CA LYS A 61 10.64 -16.05 -20.20
C LYS A 61 9.96 -17.28 -20.76
N LEU A 62 10.62 -18.45 -20.73
CA LEU A 62 10.05 -19.71 -21.21
C LEU A 62 8.85 -20.13 -20.34
N THR A 63 8.99 -20.05 -19.02
CA THR A 63 7.90 -20.36 -18.09
C THR A 63 6.70 -19.44 -18.31
N LEU A 64 6.93 -18.11 -18.40
CA LEU A 64 5.87 -17.14 -18.67
C LEU A 64 5.15 -17.44 -19.98
N LEU A 65 5.90 -17.68 -21.06
CA LEU A 65 5.33 -18.00 -22.38
C LEU A 65 4.46 -19.26 -22.32
N SER A 66 4.91 -20.30 -21.60
CA SER A 66 4.12 -21.52 -21.39
C SER A 66 2.77 -21.25 -20.72
N ILE A 67 2.76 -20.38 -19.68
CA ILE A 67 1.51 -20.04 -18.99
C ILE A 67 0.63 -19.12 -19.86
N GLU A 68 1.20 -18.14 -20.56
CA GLU A 68 0.45 -17.24 -21.45
C GLU A 68 -0.19 -18.01 -22.64
N ASN A 69 0.49 -19.02 -23.18
CA ASN A 69 -0.08 -19.89 -24.23
C ASN A 69 -1.32 -20.65 -23.74
N GLN A 70 -1.35 -21.08 -22.47
CA GLN A 70 -2.55 -21.71 -21.90
C GLN A 70 -3.72 -20.72 -21.84
N LEU A 71 -3.46 -19.44 -21.55
CA LEU A 71 -4.50 -18.40 -21.55
C LEU A 71 -5.13 -18.23 -22.93
N ASN A 72 -4.31 -18.21 -23.99
CA ASN A 72 -4.77 -18.07 -25.36
C ASN A 72 -5.63 -19.26 -25.84
N THR A 73 -5.45 -20.43 -25.24
CA THR A 73 -6.18 -21.67 -25.56
C THR A 73 -7.32 -21.98 -24.61
N SER A 74 -7.48 -21.19 -23.54
CA SER A 74 -8.53 -21.43 -22.55
C SER A 74 -9.92 -21.18 -23.14
N LYS A 75 -10.86 -22.10 -22.85
CA LYS A 75 -12.22 -22.06 -23.41
C LYS A 75 -13.27 -21.61 -22.39
N THR A 76 -12.91 -21.59 -21.10
CA THR A 76 -13.85 -21.25 -20.02
C THR A 76 -13.30 -20.13 -19.15
N SER A 77 -14.21 -19.35 -18.54
CA SER A 77 -13.83 -18.33 -17.57
C SER A 77 -13.13 -18.94 -16.34
N ILE A 78 -13.54 -20.15 -15.93
CA ILE A 78 -12.95 -20.87 -14.81
C ILE A 78 -11.47 -21.20 -15.10
N ASP A 79 -11.16 -21.66 -16.30
CA ASP A 79 -9.78 -21.97 -16.69
C ASP A 79 -8.97 -20.68 -16.79
N SER A 80 -9.52 -19.63 -17.38
CA SER A 80 -8.86 -18.31 -17.42
C SER A 80 -8.53 -17.77 -16.02
N VAL A 81 -9.43 -17.93 -15.04
CA VAL A 81 -9.17 -17.54 -13.63
C VAL A 81 -7.98 -18.32 -13.07
N LYS A 82 -7.92 -19.65 -13.30
CA LYS A 82 -6.80 -20.47 -12.84
C LYS A 82 -5.47 -20.00 -13.43
N ILE A 83 -5.48 -19.67 -14.73
CA ILE A 83 -4.29 -19.22 -15.45
C ILE A 83 -3.86 -17.83 -14.98
N TYR A 84 -4.79 -16.89 -14.77
CA TYR A 84 -4.46 -15.59 -14.19
C TYR A 84 -3.87 -15.72 -12.79
N LYS A 85 -4.39 -16.62 -11.94
CA LYS A 85 -3.80 -16.94 -10.63
C LYS A 85 -2.40 -17.56 -10.77
N ALA A 86 -2.15 -18.39 -11.78
CA ALA A 86 -0.81 -18.92 -12.06
C ALA A 86 0.16 -17.83 -12.51
N LEU A 87 -0.27 -16.92 -13.40
CA LEU A 87 0.51 -15.75 -13.81
C LEU A 87 0.81 -14.84 -12.63
N SER A 88 -0.18 -14.56 -11.77
CA SER A 88 0.02 -13.77 -10.55
C SER A 88 1.11 -14.38 -9.66
N ARG A 89 1.04 -15.70 -9.39
CA ARG A 89 2.07 -16.41 -8.61
C ARG A 89 3.45 -16.37 -9.26
N PHE A 90 3.53 -16.59 -10.57
CA PHE A 90 4.80 -16.48 -11.30
C PHE A 90 5.46 -15.12 -11.07
N TRP A 91 4.68 -14.04 -11.20
CA TRP A 91 5.19 -12.68 -11.02
C TRP A 91 5.53 -12.34 -9.57
N ALA A 92 4.80 -12.93 -8.60
CA ALA A 92 5.09 -12.76 -7.18
C ALA A 92 6.35 -13.54 -6.76
N ASP A 93 6.38 -14.84 -7.05
CA ASP A 93 7.32 -15.78 -6.43
C ASP A 93 8.61 -15.92 -7.24
N SER A 94 8.50 -16.05 -8.58
CA SER A 94 9.63 -16.30 -9.47
C SER A 94 10.26 -15.01 -9.99
N ALA A 95 9.44 -14.12 -10.55
CA ALA A 95 9.94 -12.89 -11.16
C ALA A 95 10.09 -11.74 -10.17
N GLN A 96 9.36 -11.78 -9.06
CA GLN A 96 9.34 -10.76 -8.00
C GLN A 96 9.06 -9.34 -8.56
N LYS A 97 8.03 -9.20 -9.39
CA LYS A 97 7.59 -7.96 -10.04
C LYS A 97 6.20 -7.56 -9.55
N LEU A 98 6.13 -6.46 -8.79
CA LEU A 98 4.88 -5.99 -8.17
C LEU A 98 3.79 -5.66 -9.22
N GLY A 99 4.11 -4.87 -10.23
CA GLY A 99 3.11 -4.40 -11.20
C GLY A 99 2.35 -5.52 -11.90
N PRO A 100 3.03 -6.49 -12.57
CA PRO A 100 2.38 -7.64 -13.17
C PRO A 100 1.65 -8.53 -12.16
N TYR A 101 2.20 -8.74 -10.96
CA TYR A 101 1.52 -9.45 -9.89
C TYR A 101 0.15 -8.83 -9.59
N LEU A 102 0.12 -7.52 -9.37
CA LEU A 102 -1.12 -6.77 -9.09
C LEU A 102 -2.09 -6.85 -10.28
N TYR A 103 -1.58 -6.71 -11.51
CA TYR A 103 -2.39 -6.80 -12.73
C TYR A 103 -3.09 -8.16 -12.87
N TYR A 104 -2.36 -9.25 -12.71
CA TYR A 104 -2.95 -10.58 -12.86
C TYR A 104 -3.85 -10.98 -11.68
N THR A 105 -3.55 -10.48 -10.47
CA THR A 105 -4.44 -10.61 -9.30
C THR A 105 -5.77 -9.88 -9.55
N TYR A 106 -5.70 -8.63 -10.05
CA TYR A 106 -6.85 -7.84 -10.48
C TYR A 106 -7.67 -8.57 -11.55
N SER A 107 -7.01 -9.07 -12.60
CA SER A 107 -7.68 -9.73 -13.73
C SER A 107 -8.39 -11.02 -13.30
N ALA A 108 -7.75 -11.83 -12.45
CA ALA A 108 -8.37 -13.02 -11.87
C ALA A 108 -9.61 -12.69 -11.04
N ALA A 109 -9.53 -11.68 -10.17
CA ALA A 109 -10.64 -11.28 -9.31
C ALA A 109 -11.81 -10.69 -10.10
N LEU A 110 -11.51 -9.90 -11.13
CA LEU A 110 -12.52 -9.30 -11.99
C LEU A 110 -13.34 -10.37 -12.73
N LEU A 111 -12.68 -11.44 -13.19
CA LEU A 111 -13.33 -12.55 -13.89
C LEU A 111 -14.06 -13.50 -12.92
N GLU A 112 -13.49 -13.78 -11.74
CA GLU A 112 -14.12 -14.58 -10.70
C GLU A 112 -15.36 -13.89 -10.10
N SER A 113 -15.33 -12.55 -10.02
CA SER A 113 -16.43 -11.65 -9.64
C SER A 113 -17.14 -12.02 -8.33
N SER A 114 -16.45 -12.62 -7.37
CA SER A 114 -16.96 -12.84 -6.01
C SER A 114 -16.56 -11.69 -5.09
N GLU A 115 -17.41 -11.34 -4.10
CA GLU A 115 -17.09 -10.30 -3.11
C GLU A 115 -15.70 -10.51 -2.51
N LYS A 116 -15.39 -11.75 -2.10
CA LYS A 116 -14.13 -12.12 -1.48
C LYS A 116 -12.94 -11.87 -2.41
N SER A 117 -13.01 -12.32 -3.66
CA SER A 117 -11.88 -12.14 -4.60
C SER A 117 -11.68 -10.69 -4.98
N LEU A 118 -12.77 -9.95 -5.19
CA LEU A 118 -12.75 -8.52 -5.51
C LEU A 118 -12.12 -7.70 -4.38
N THR A 119 -12.57 -7.92 -3.13
CA THR A 119 -12.04 -7.21 -1.96
C THR A 119 -10.58 -7.57 -1.70
N PHE A 120 -10.21 -8.85 -1.81
CA PHE A 120 -8.82 -9.30 -1.65
C PHE A 120 -7.89 -8.65 -2.68
N ALA A 121 -8.23 -8.69 -3.96
CA ALA A 121 -7.40 -8.10 -5.01
C ALA A 121 -7.29 -6.58 -4.88
N ALA A 122 -8.37 -5.91 -4.49
CA ALA A 122 -8.35 -4.48 -4.21
C ALA A 122 -7.44 -4.14 -3.03
N GLN A 123 -7.46 -4.95 -1.95
CA GLN A 123 -6.56 -4.77 -0.81
C GLN A 123 -5.10 -4.81 -1.24
N GLN A 124 -4.71 -5.79 -2.08
CA GLN A 124 -3.33 -5.89 -2.58
C GLN A 124 -2.88 -4.63 -3.35
N LEU A 125 -3.78 -3.98 -4.07
CA LEU A 125 -3.51 -2.72 -4.75
C LEU A 125 -3.41 -1.55 -3.76
N VAL A 126 -4.33 -1.49 -2.78
CA VAL A 126 -4.42 -0.42 -1.79
C VAL A 126 -3.24 -0.40 -0.83
N ASP A 127 -2.74 -1.57 -0.42
CA ASP A 127 -1.60 -1.71 0.50
C ASP A 127 -0.32 -1.03 -0.03
N ASN A 128 -0.25 -0.80 -1.34
CA ASN A 128 0.88 -0.14 -1.98
C ASN A 128 0.65 1.36 -2.29
N LEU A 129 -0.50 1.94 -1.92
CA LEU A 129 -0.81 3.34 -2.24
C LEU A 129 -0.08 4.35 -1.34
N THR A 130 0.46 3.92 -0.22
CA THR A 130 1.21 4.76 0.71
C THR A 130 2.71 4.69 0.50
N ASP A 131 3.18 3.96 -0.51
CA ASP A 131 4.59 3.89 -0.88
C ASP A 131 5.09 5.26 -1.38
N PRO A 132 5.98 5.93 -0.64
CA PRO A 132 6.45 7.26 -0.99
C PRO A 132 7.40 7.28 -2.19
N GLU A 133 7.95 6.12 -2.55
CA GLU A 133 8.87 5.99 -3.69
C GLU A 133 8.13 5.59 -4.98
N ALA A 134 6.85 5.21 -4.87
CA ALA A 134 6.06 4.85 -6.04
C ALA A 134 5.76 6.07 -6.92
N PRO A 135 5.97 5.98 -8.24
CA PRO A 135 5.63 7.05 -9.16
C PRO A 135 4.14 7.44 -9.07
N PRO A 136 3.78 8.73 -9.09
CA PRO A 136 2.38 9.16 -8.99
C PRO A 136 1.46 8.53 -10.03
N ALA A 137 1.94 8.31 -11.25
CA ALA A 137 1.19 7.65 -12.31
C ALA A 137 0.92 6.17 -11.99
N PHE A 138 1.84 5.48 -11.30
CA PHE A 138 1.65 4.10 -10.85
C PHE A 138 0.68 4.03 -9.67
N LEU A 139 0.74 4.97 -8.71
CA LEU A 139 -0.26 5.10 -7.64
C LEU A 139 -1.67 5.30 -8.22
N LYS A 140 -1.81 6.19 -9.21
CA LYS A 140 -3.07 6.43 -9.92
C LYS A 140 -3.59 5.18 -10.61
N TRP A 141 -2.70 4.42 -11.28
CA TRP A 141 -3.04 3.15 -11.92
C TRP A 141 -3.52 2.11 -10.89
N MET A 142 -2.81 1.93 -9.78
CA MET A 142 -3.21 1.00 -8.71
C MET A 142 -4.56 1.38 -8.12
N ALA A 143 -4.75 2.65 -7.73
CA ALA A 143 -5.99 3.13 -7.13
C ALA A 143 -7.18 3.04 -8.09
N GLY A 144 -6.97 3.33 -9.38
CA GLY A 144 -8.00 3.19 -10.40
C GLY A 144 -8.49 1.75 -10.55
N ASN A 145 -7.55 0.79 -10.62
CA ASN A 145 -7.89 -0.63 -10.67
C ASN A 145 -8.55 -1.13 -9.38
N ALA A 146 -8.04 -0.71 -8.21
CA ALA A 146 -8.66 -1.04 -6.92
C ALA A 146 -10.09 -0.52 -6.85
N LYS A 147 -10.33 0.73 -7.27
CA LYS A 147 -11.68 1.32 -7.30
C LYS A 147 -12.66 0.49 -8.13
N VAL A 148 -12.26 -0.01 -9.31
CA VAL A 148 -13.12 -0.86 -10.16
C VAL A 148 -13.55 -2.13 -9.42
N LEU A 149 -12.62 -2.78 -8.71
CA LEU A 149 -12.93 -3.97 -7.92
C LEU A 149 -13.84 -3.66 -6.73
N LEU A 150 -13.55 -2.55 -6.01
CA LEU A 150 -14.30 -2.14 -4.83
C LEU A 150 -15.72 -1.71 -5.15
N ASP A 151 -15.92 -0.99 -6.26
CA ASP A 151 -17.26 -0.63 -6.73
C ASP A 151 -18.09 -1.90 -6.99
N LYS A 152 -17.50 -2.91 -7.65
CA LYS A 152 -18.18 -4.21 -7.87
C LYS A 152 -18.44 -4.96 -6.56
N ALA A 153 -17.48 -4.98 -5.64
CA ALA A 153 -17.66 -5.62 -4.33
C ALA A 153 -18.79 -4.98 -3.54
N LEU A 154 -18.89 -3.65 -3.56
CA LEU A 154 -19.95 -2.89 -2.88
C LEU A 154 -21.32 -3.02 -3.54
N VAL A 155 -21.39 -3.34 -4.83
CA VAL A 155 -22.66 -3.75 -5.47
C VAL A 155 -23.14 -5.10 -4.92
N ILE A 156 -22.22 -6.05 -4.68
CA ILE A 156 -22.56 -7.37 -4.11
C ILE A 156 -22.90 -7.25 -2.62
N ASN A 157 -22.08 -6.52 -1.87
CA ASN A 157 -22.26 -6.30 -0.44
C ASN A 157 -22.04 -4.83 -0.06
N PRO A 158 -23.10 -4.01 -0.04
CA PRO A 158 -23.01 -2.59 0.33
C PRO A 158 -22.54 -2.35 1.77
N ASN A 159 -22.56 -3.36 2.62
CA ASN A 159 -22.15 -3.29 4.02
C ASN A 159 -20.72 -3.78 4.27
N ASN A 160 -19.93 -4.06 3.23
CA ASN A 160 -18.53 -4.45 3.38
C ASN A 160 -17.68 -3.25 3.83
N ASP A 161 -17.38 -3.18 5.13
CA ASP A 161 -16.63 -2.09 5.73
C ASP A 161 -15.20 -2.00 5.17
N SER A 162 -14.52 -3.14 4.95
CA SER A 162 -13.18 -3.15 4.33
C SER A 162 -13.21 -2.55 2.93
N ALA A 163 -14.22 -2.88 2.12
CA ALA A 163 -14.35 -2.31 0.78
C ALA A 163 -14.60 -0.80 0.81
N LYS A 164 -15.39 -0.29 1.77
CA LYS A 164 -15.60 1.16 1.95
C LYS A 164 -14.32 1.87 2.35
N ILE A 165 -13.58 1.33 3.32
CA ILE A 165 -12.31 1.91 3.79
C ILE A 165 -11.29 1.92 2.65
N ASN A 166 -11.14 0.80 1.93
CA ASN A 166 -10.24 0.70 0.79
C ASN A 166 -10.59 1.67 -0.33
N LEU A 167 -11.87 1.83 -0.62
CA LEU A 167 -12.33 2.83 -1.59
C LEU A 167 -11.95 4.24 -1.14
N GLY A 168 -12.10 4.51 0.16
CA GLY A 168 -11.64 5.77 0.76
C GLY A 168 -10.14 5.98 0.61
N ALA A 169 -9.33 4.95 0.83
CA ALA A 169 -7.88 5.00 0.65
C ALA A 169 -7.48 5.31 -0.81
N CYS A 170 -8.19 4.75 -1.80
CA CYS A 170 -7.97 5.08 -3.21
C CYS A 170 -8.10 6.58 -3.50
N TYR A 171 -9.10 7.25 -2.91
CA TYR A 171 -9.27 8.70 -3.05
C TYR A 171 -8.21 9.50 -2.31
N LEU A 172 -7.78 9.04 -1.12
CA LEU A 172 -6.81 9.76 -0.29
C LEU A 172 -5.37 9.67 -0.81
N PHE A 173 -5.00 8.50 -1.35
CA PHE A 173 -3.60 8.21 -1.68
C PHE A 173 -3.34 8.03 -3.16
N GLY A 174 -4.36 7.67 -3.95
CA GLY A 174 -4.20 7.24 -5.33
C GLY A 174 -4.27 8.34 -6.39
N ASN A 175 -4.50 9.60 -6.02
CA ASN A 175 -4.64 10.73 -6.95
C ASN A 175 -5.67 10.48 -8.08
N ILE A 176 -6.76 9.75 -7.78
CA ILE A 176 -7.82 9.43 -8.76
C ILE A 176 -8.92 10.48 -8.82
N SER A 177 -8.89 11.49 -7.96
CA SER A 177 -9.85 12.59 -7.90
C SER A 177 -9.23 13.80 -7.20
N ASP A 178 -9.60 15.00 -7.64
CA ASP A 178 -9.25 16.25 -6.97
C ASP A 178 -10.04 16.49 -5.67
N ASN A 179 -10.99 15.62 -5.35
CA ASN A 179 -11.82 15.70 -4.15
C ASN A 179 -11.59 14.51 -3.20
N PRO A 180 -10.56 14.55 -2.34
CA PRO A 180 -10.29 13.50 -1.36
C PRO A 180 -11.40 13.36 -0.31
N MET A 181 -12.28 14.36 -0.16
CA MET A 181 -13.39 14.32 0.80
C MET A 181 -14.33 13.15 0.53
N GLN A 182 -14.51 12.75 -0.74
CA GLN A 182 -15.30 11.57 -1.09
C GLN A 182 -14.76 10.31 -0.40
N GLY A 183 -13.43 10.15 -0.34
CA GLY A 183 -12.80 9.05 0.37
C GLY A 183 -13.00 9.13 1.88
N ILE A 184 -12.81 10.32 2.46
CA ILE A 184 -13.00 10.54 3.90
C ILE A 184 -14.43 10.16 4.32
N LEU A 185 -15.45 10.55 3.56
CA LEU A 185 -16.83 10.23 3.86
C LEU A 185 -17.09 8.71 3.84
N LYS A 186 -16.49 7.97 2.89
CA LYS A 186 -16.62 6.51 2.83
C LYS A 186 -16.03 5.83 4.08
N ILE A 187 -14.88 6.29 4.54
CA ILE A 187 -14.27 5.75 5.75
C ILE A 187 -15.09 6.14 6.98
N LYS A 188 -15.59 7.37 7.03
CA LYS A 188 -16.44 7.85 8.14
C LYS A 188 -17.74 7.05 8.27
N GLU A 189 -18.35 6.59 7.18
CA GLU A 189 -19.51 5.69 7.24
C GLU A 189 -19.23 4.44 8.11
N VAL A 190 -17.97 4.01 8.21
CA VAL A 190 -17.55 2.85 9.00
C VAL A 190 -17.18 3.26 10.43
N VAL A 191 -16.25 4.24 10.56
CA VAL A 191 -15.71 4.59 11.88
C VAL A 191 -16.70 5.34 12.77
N ASP A 192 -17.70 6.02 12.20
CA ASP A 192 -18.77 6.65 12.99
C ASP A 192 -19.72 5.58 13.59
N LYS A 193 -19.83 4.40 12.98
CA LYS A 193 -20.57 3.25 13.51
C LYS A 193 -19.72 2.41 14.46
N ASN A 194 -18.45 2.25 14.15
CA ASN A 194 -17.48 1.50 14.94
C ASN A 194 -16.19 2.32 15.11
N PRO A 195 -16.10 3.17 16.14
CA PRO A 195 -14.92 3.98 16.43
C PRO A 195 -13.65 3.15 16.69
N HIS A 196 -13.79 1.89 17.07
CA HIS A 196 -12.70 0.93 17.30
C HIS A 196 -12.27 0.17 16.03
N ASN A 197 -12.74 0.58 14.86
CA ASN A 197 -12.23 0.02 13.61
C ASN A 197 -10.81 0.53 13.34
N ILE A 198 -9.81 -0.25 13.79
CA ILE A 198 -8.38 0.08 13.73
C ILE A 198 -7.96 0.46 12.29
N TYR A 199 -8.40 -0.33 11.30
CA TYR A 199 -8.04 -0.08 9.91
C TYR A 199 -8.59 1.26 9.38
N GLY A 200 -9.85 1.56 9.65
CA GLY A 200 -10.46 2.85 9.28
C GLY A 200 -9.79 4.04 9.97
N GLN A 201 -9.48 3.90 11.28
CA GLN A 201 -8.75 4.93 12.02
C GLN A 201 -7.34 5.14 11.44
N MET A 202 -6.62 4.06 11.10
CA MET A 202 -5.28 4.11 10.50
C MET A 202 -5.31 4.88 9.16
N VAL A 203 -6.22 4.52 8.26
CA VAL A 203 -6.34 5.18 6.94
C VAL A 203 -6.67 6.67 7.08
N LEU A 204 -7.58 7.04 8.01
CA LEU A 204 -7.87 8.45 8.27
C LEU A 204 -6.71 9.20 8.92
N ALA A 205 -5.96 8.55 9.82
CA ALA A 205 -4.79 9.13 10.44
C ALA A 205 -3.68 9.41 9.42
N LEU A 206 -3.38 8.44 8.56
CA LEU A 206 -2.43 8.59 7.46
C LEU A 206 -2.85 9.67 6.46
N GLY A 207 -4.14 9.74 6.13
CA GLY A 207 -4.71 10.81 5.30
C GLY A 207 -4.57 12.19 5.94
N GLY A 208 -4.82 12.29 7.25
CA GLY A 208 -4.62 13.51 8.03
C GLY A 208 -3.15 13.95 8.03
N LYS A 209 -2.23 13.01 8.29
CA LYS A 209 -0.79 13.27 8.22
C LYS A 209 -0.35 13.74 6.84
N LYS A 210 -0.79 13.07 5.77
CA LYS A 210 -0.50 13.44 4.37
C LYS A 210 -0.95 14.87 4.04
N SER A 211 -2.11 15.29 4.56
CA SER A 211 -2.69 16.63 4.34
C SER A 211 -2.20 17.70 5.33
N GLY A 212 -1.25 17.36 6.24
CA GLY A 212 -0.72 18.29 7.25
C GLY A 212 -1.63 18.51 8.46
N GLN A 213 -2.75 17.78 8.58
CA GLN A 213 -3.65 17.83 9.75
C GLN A 213 -3.10 16.92 10.87
N ASN A 214 -1.87 17.23 11.32
CA ASN A 214 -1.11 16.35 12.21
C ASN A 214 -1.78 16.16 13.59
N GLU A 215 -2.45 17.17 14.13
CA GLU A 215 -3.17 17.07 15.40
C GLU A 215 -4.31 16.04 15.31
N LYS A 216 -5.09 16.07 14.25
CA LYS A 216 -6.15 15.07 14.01
C LYS A 216 -5.59 13.67 13.76
N ALA A 217 -4.42 13.58 13.12
CA ALA A 217 -3.72 12.31 12.94
C ALA A 217 -3.26 11.74 14.29
N ILE A 218 -2.71 12.59 15.18
CA ILE A 218 -2.32 12.23 16.55
C ILE A 218 -3.51 11.65 17.32
N GLU A 219 -4.66 12.32 17.33
CA GLU A 219 -5.87 11.85 18.02
C GLU A 219 -6.24 10.42 17.57
N ARG A 220 -6.20 10.15 16.27
CA ARG A 220 -6.54 8.83 15.69
C ARG A 220 -5.50 7.78 16.02
N PHE A 221 -4.21 8.10 15.94
CA PHE A 221 -3.16 7.15 16.32
C PHE A 221 -3.24 6.81 17.81
N LEU A 222 -3.61 7.76 18.67
CA LEU A 222 -3.84 7.51 20.09
C LEU A 222 -5.05 6.58 20.31
N LEU A 223 -6.14 6.73 19.57
CA LEU A 223 -7.27 5.79 19.60
C LEU A 223 -6.84 4.37 19.22
N ILE A 224 -6.05 4.21 18.17
CA ILE A 224 -5.50 2.90 17.77
C ILE A 224 -4.68 2.30 18.92
N LEU A 225 -3.84 3.10 19.58
CA LEU A 225 -2.98 2.63 20.65
C LEU A 225 -3.73 2.34 21.97
N GLN A 226 -4.97 2.81 22.13
CA GLN A 226 -5.83 2.37 23.25
C GLN A 226 -6.23 0.91 23.09
N ASP A 227 -6.54 0.47 21.86
CA ASP A 227 -6.95 -0.90 21.58
C ASP A 227 -5.75 -1.81 21.32
N GLU A 228 -4.72 -1.29 20.64
CA GLU A 228 -3.50 -2.01 20.29
C GLU A 228 -2.24 -1.25 20.78
N PRO A 229 -1.90 -1.29 22.07
CA PRO A 229 -0.80 -0.50 22.65
C PRO A 229 0.58 -0.76 22.03
N THR A 230 0.73 -1.90 21.34
CA THR A 230 1.98 -2.32 20.69
C THR A 230 1.89 -2.31 19.17
N ASN A 231 0.95 -1.58 18.58
CA ASN A 231 0.86 -1.39 17.13
C ASN A 231 2.04 -0.52 16.67
N ILE A 232 3.02 -1.16 16.03
CA ILE A 232 4.28 -0.49 15.63
C ILE A 232 4.04 0.61 14.61
N GLU A 233 3.13 0.38 13.65
CA GLU A 233 2.81 1.36 12.62
C GLU A 233 2.22 2.63 13.24
N ALA A 234 1.25 2.48 14.14
CA ALA A 234 0.67 3.60 14.86
C ALA A 234 1.70 4.34 15.72
N LEU A 235 2.58 3.61 16.44
CA LEU A 235 3.64 4.21 17.25
C LEU A 235 4.62 5.04 16.43
N VAL A 236 5.06 4.50 15.27
CA VAL A 236 5.99 5.21 14.39
C VAL A 236 5.35 6.48 13.83
N HIS A 237 4.14 6.34 13.25
CA HIS A 237 3.46 7.50 12.66
C HIS A 237 3.04 8.55 13.70
N LEU A 238 2.69 8.13 14.91
CA LEU A 238 2.44 9.04 16.03
C LEU A 238 3.70 9.82 16.41
N ALA A 239 4.86 9.14 16.50
CA ALA A 239 6.13 9.80 16.76
C ALA A 239 6.47 10.83 15.67
N GLU A 240 6.28 10.48 14.41
CA GLU A 240 6.47 11.40 13.27
C GLU A 240 5.54 12.62 13.35
N CYS A 241 4.26 12.42 13.70
CA CYS A 241 3.32 13.52 13.88
C CYS A 241 3.74 14.44 15.06
N TYR A 242 4.22 13.88 16.17
CA TYR A 242 4.76 14.67 17.27
C TYR A 242 5.99 15.49 16.87
N GLU A 243 6.85 14.95 16.01
CA GLU A 243 7.96 15.74 15.47
C GLU A 243 7.48 16.89 14.58
N LEU A 244 6.50 16.62 13.69
CA LEU A 244 5.92 17.64 12.82
C LEU A 244 5.22 18.75 13.57
N THR A 245 4.71 18.46 14.77
CA THR A 245 4.08 19.43 15.70
C THR A 245 5.04 19.95 16.78
N ASN A 246 6.35 19.71 16.63
CA ASN A 246 7.41 20.15 17.53
C ASN A 246 7.29 19.65 18.99
N GLN A 247 6.66 18.48 19.19
CA GLN A 247 6.48 17.82 20.49
C GLN A 247 7.57 16.75 20.70
N LYS A 248 8.85 17.14 20.65
CA LYS A 248 10.02 16.25 20.69
C LYS A 248 10.03 15.23 21.84
N PRO A 249 9.68 15.58 23.11
CA PRO A 249 9.67 14.59 24.20
C PRO A 249 8.70 13.44 23.94
N LEU A 250 7.50 13.73 23.41
CA LEU A 250 6.49 12.72 23.09
C LEU A 250 6.93 11.85 21.90
N ALA A 251 7.54 12.46 20.88
CA ALA A 251 8.11 11.71 19.76
C ALA A 251 9.17 10.72 20.25
N LEU A 252 10.08 11.16 21.12
CA LEU A 252 11.12 10.33 21.70
C LEU A 252 10.54 9.14 22.47
N GLU A 253 9.51 9.38 23.28
CA GLU A 253 8.82 8.34 24.04
C GLU A 253 8.25 7.26 23.12
N ARG A 254 7.57 7.64 22.02
CA ARG A 254 6.96 6.68 21.08
C ARG A 254 8.02 5.87 20.34
N TYR A 255 9.11 6.48 19.87
CA TYR A 255 10.22 5.72 19.27
C TYR A 255 10.88 4.75 20.26
N GLN A 256 10.99 5.11 21.54
CA GLN A 256 11.48 4.19 22.57
C GLN A 256 10.53 3.01 22.79
N GLN A 257 9.20 3.21 22.74
CA GLN A 257 8.21 2.14 22.79
C GLN A 257 8.32 1.19 21.57
N VAL A 258 8.54 1.73 20.36
CA VAL A 258 8.82 0.91 19.17
C VAL A 258 10.01 -0.01 19.43
N LYS A 259 11.11 0.52 19.97
CA LYS A 259 12.32 -0.24 20.25
C LYS A 259 12.10 -1.31 21.32
N GLN A 260 11.37 -0.99 22.38
CA GLN A 260 11.06 -1.91 23.47
C GLN A 260 10.16 -3.07 23.04
N SER A 261 9.32 -2.87 22.03
CA SER A 261 8.41 -3.92 21.55
C SER A 261 9.17 -5.15 21.02
N ASN A 262 10.41 -4.97 20.59
CA ASN A 262 11.31 -6.00 20.00
C ASN A 262 10.64 -6.92 18.96
N LYS A 263 9.57 -6.44 18.32
CA LYS A 263 8.78 -7.21 17.35
C LYS A 263 9.42 -7.20 15.96
N ILE A 264 10.26 -6.20 15.65
CA ILE A 264 10.87 -6.04 14.33
C ILE A 264 12.30 -6.51 14.36
N LYS A 265 12.59 -7.57 13.60
CA LYS A 265 13.94 -8.15 13.48
C LYS A 265 14.82 -7.47 12.42
N SER A 266 14.27 -6.51 11.65
CA SER A 266 15.04 -5.81 10.62
C SER A 266 16.07 -4.89 11.27
N LYS A 267 17.36 -5.17 11.00
CA LYS A 267 18.48 -4.35 11.46
C LYS A 267 18.35 -2.91 10.90
N ALA A 268 18.04 -2.77 9.63
CA ALA A 268 17.93 -1.45 8.97
C ALA A 268 16.84 -0.59 9.63
N PHE A 269 15.67 -1.18 9.96
CA PHE A 269 14.62 -0.48 10.68
C PHE A 269 15.08 -0.04 12.08
N ASN A 270 15.69 -0.95 12.83
CA ASN A 270 16.17 -0.65 14.19
C ASN A 270 17.25 0.44 14.18
N ASP A 271 18.19 0.39 13.22
CA ASP A 271 19.23 1.42 13.05
C ASP A 271 18.60 2.80 12.72
N ALA A 272 17.54 2.82 11.91
CA ALA A 272 16.80 4.05 11.59
C ALA A 272 16.11 4.64 12.83
N ILE A 273 15.43 3.82 13.63
CA ILE A 273 14.79 4.23 14.90
C ILE A 273 15.85 4.75 15.88
N ASP A 274 16.98 4.04 16.05
CA ASP A 274 18.06 4.46 16.95
C ASP A 274 18.66 5.81 16.53
N LYS A 275 18.89 5.99 15.23
CA LYS A 275 19.35 7.27 14.68
C LYS A 275 18.37 8.39 14.99
N ARG A 276 17.06 8.13 14.89
CA ARG A 276 16.04 9.14 15.17
C ARG A 276 16.00 9.53 16.64
N ILE A 277 16.06 8.52 17.53
CA ILE A 277 16.16 8.73 18.98
C ILE A 277 17.38 9.59 19.33
N GLN A 278 18.55 9.32 18.71
CA GLN A 278 19.76 10.13 18.97
C GLN A 278 19.62 11.57 18.47
N GLN A 279 18.94 11.81 17.37
CA GLN A 279 18.69 13.15 16.82
C GLN A 279 17.77 13.99 17.72
N LEU A 280 16.75 13.34 18.31
CA LEU A 280 15.78 14.00 19.19
C LEU A 280 16.33 14.35 20.59
N LYS A 281 17.40 13.67 21.01
CA LYS A 281 18.10 13.94 22.29
C LYS A 281 19.05 15.14 22.24
N LYS A 282 19.34 15.63 21.06
CA LYS A 282 20.17 16.83 20.82
C LYS A 282 19.33 18.09 20.78
#